data_0201d5f53af7ba15ef02da6245675b62
#
_entry.id   0201d5f53af7ba15ef02da6245675b62
#
_cell.length_a   1.000
_cell.length_b   1.000
_cell.length_c   1.000
_cell.angle_alpha   90.00
_cell.angle_beta   90.00
_cell.angle_gamma   90.00
#
_symmetry.space_group_name_H-M   'P 1'
#
loop_
_entity.id
_entity.type
_entity.pdbx_description
1 polymer ?
#
loop_
_entity_poly.entity_id
_entity_poly.type
_entity_poly.pdbx_seq_one_letter_code
_entity_poly.pdbx_strand_id
1 'polypeptide(L)'
;MDKKHQEMLEYVKDYFHTHTHHTSGANYAFRNKLDHTIRVTMWVERICKGEGVDPDIPVTAAIFHDIGYNISREDHPKYSEILAREYLEKHHFPKEYVDEACKIIGLHGNKSLLVPQSPIGLIILLEADNIDEKGALCVLRDGMSEGNRPREEQSYLNTYKRLKFYAVKDTNNIMVTKTGDAIWKEHIRVLNAFVESLEYDLGIGE
;
A
#
# COMPACT_ATOMS: atom_id res chain seq x y z
N MET A 1 -16.33 3.88 -6.37
CA MET A 1 -15.74 5.24 -6.27
C MET A 1 -16.69 6.25 -6.90
N ASP A 2 -17.06 7.32 -6.20
CA ASP A 2 -17.93 8.39 -6.71
C ASP A 2 -17.16 9.42 -7.57
N LYS A 3 -17.88 10.43 -8.13
CA LYS A 3 -17.30 11.41 -9.05
C LYS A 3 -16.19 12.24 -8.40
N LYS A 4 -16.36 12.67 -7.14
CA LYS A 4 -15.36 13.50 -6.46
C LYS A 4 -14.04 12.76 -6.23
N HIS A 5 -14.10 11.48 -5.86
CA HIS A 5 -12.92 10.64 -5.72
C HIS A 5 -12.24 10.34 -7.07
N GLN A 6 -13.01 10.24 -8.16
CA GLN A 6 -12.44 10.14 -9.51
C GLN A 6 -11.66 11.40 -9.87
N GLU A 7 -12.20 12.59 -9.58
CA GLU A 7 -11.53 13.87 -9.81
C GLU A 7 -10.25 14.00 -8.97
N MET A 8 -10.28 13.58 -7.70
CA MET A 8 -9.09 13.51 -6.85
C MET A 8 -8.02 12.57 -7.41
N LEU A 9 -8.43 11.39 -7.87
CA LEU A 9 -7.50 10.40 -8.43
C LEU A 9 -6.86 10.89 -9.73
N GLU A 10 -7.61 11.56 -10.62
CA GLU A 10 -7.04 12.18 -11.80
C GLU A 10 -6.05 13.29 -11.45
N TYR A 11 -6.32 14.11 -10.44
CA TYR A 11 -5.36 15.10 -9.94
C TYR A 11 -4.06 14.44 -9.45
N VAL A 12 -4.16 13.37 -8.64
CA VAL A 12 -2.99 12.64 -8.14
C VAL A 12 -2.20 12.00 -9.27
N LYS A 13 -2.88 11.45 -10.27
CA LYS A 13 -2.28 10.88 -11.48
C LYS A 13 -1.50 11.93 -12.27
N ASP A 14 -2.10 13.09 -12.52
CA ASP A 14 -1.44 14.20 -13.21
C ASP A 14 -0.25 14.71 -12.40
N TYR A 15 -0.37 14.76 -11.08
CA TYR A 15 0.72 15.15 -10.20
C TYR A 15 1.91 14.19 -10.30
N PHE A 16 1.67 12.87 -10.26
CA PHE A 16 2.74 11.88 -10.42
C PHE A 16 3.40 11.93 -11.80
N HIS A 17 2.64 12.21 -12.87
CA HIS A 17 3.19 12.32 -14.22
C HIS A 17 4.04 13.60 -14.42
N THR A 18 3.66 14.70 -13.79
CA THR A 18 4.32 15.99 -13.98
C THR A 18 5.47 16.25 -13.02
N HIS A 19 5.50 15.55 -11.88
CA HIS A 19 6.49 15.72 -10.81
C HIS A 19 7.34 14.47 -10.61
N THR A 20 7.74 13.79 -11.70
CA THR A 20 8.67 12.68 -11.63
C THR A 20 10.04 13.18 -11.20
N HIS A 21 10.29 13.27 -9.91
CA HIS A 21 11.63 13.42 -9.38
C HIS A 21 12.25 12.04 -9.17
N HIS A 22 13.46 11.87 -9.67
CA HIS A 22 14.28 10.68 -9.49
C HIS A 22 14.63 10.50 -8.01
N THR A 23 13.73 9.91 -7.23
CA THR A 23 14.12 9.40 -5.93
C THR A 23 15.04 8.21 -6.19
N SER A 24 16.32 8.37 -5.86
CA SER A 24 17.36 7.36 -5.97
C SER A 24 16.96 6.11 -5.17
N GLY A 25 16.52 5.12 -5.83
CA GLY A 25 16.20 3.79 -5.32
C GLY A 25 15.70 3.00 -6.50
N ALA A 26 16.01 1.72 -6.62
CA ALA A 26 15.67 0.90 -7.79
C ALA A 26 14.19 1.09 -8.17
N ASN A 27 13.90 2.13 -8.94
CA ASN A 27 12.58 2.43 -9.47
C ASN A 27 12.34 1.49 -10.65
N TYR A 28 11.94 0.28 -10.30
CA TYR A 28 11.37 -0.60 -11.30
C TYR A 28 10.06 -0.01 -11.78
N ALA A 29 9.86 0.06 -13.11
CA ALA A 29 8.65 0.62 -13.71
C ALA A 29 7.36 -0.05 -13.17
N PHE A 30 7.44 -1.32 -12.77
CA PHE A 30 6.33 -2.08 -12.17
C PHE A 30 6.01 -1.71 -10.70
N ARG A 31 6.82 -0.86 -10.06
CA ARG A 31 6.62 -0.39 -8.67
C ARG A 31 6.31 1.10 -8.62
N ASN A 32 5.55 1.61 -9.56
CA ASN A 32 5.17 3.01 -9.55
C ASN A 32 4.14 3.32 -8.45
N LYS A 33 4.21 4.54 -7.93
CA LYS A 33 3.36 4.98 -6.82
C LYS A 33 1.90 5.17 -7.21
N LEU A 34 1.60 5.48 -8.47
CA LEU A 34 0.23 5.60 -8.93
C LEU A 34 -0.52 4.26 -8.86
N ASP A 35 0.09 3.18 -9.39
CA ASP A 35 -0.52 1.85 -9.33
C ASP A 35 -0.71 1.38 -7.89
N HIS A 36 0.27 1.68 -7.01
CA HIS A 36 0.15 1.43 -5.58
C HIS A 36 -1.06 2.19 -4.99
N THR A 37 -1.16 3.48 -5.23
CA THR A 37 -2.27 4.33 -4.75
C THR A 37 -3.63 3.79 -5.21
N ILE A 38 -3.75 3.39 -6.49
CA ILE A 38 -4.99 2.81 -7.03
C ILE A 38 -5.35 1.51 -6.29
N ARG A 39 -4.39 0.63 -6.06
CA ARG A 39 -4.65 -0.63 -5.34
C ARG A 39 -4.97 -0.42 -3.86
N VAL A 40 -4.27 0.49 -3.18
CA VAL A 40 -4.57 0.85 -1.79
C VAL A 40 -5.99 1.43 -1.68
N THR A 41 -6.39 2.31 -2.61
CA THR A 41 -7.75 2.84 -2.65
C THR A 41 -8.79 1.73 -2.81
N MET A 42 -8.56 0.77 -3.70
CA MET A 42 -9.42 -0.40 -3.87
C MET A 42 -9.51 -1.25 -2.57
N TRP A 43 -8.41 -1.44 -1.87
CA TRP A 43 -8.41 -2.17 -0.60
C TRP A 43 -9.17 -1.41 0.49
N VAL A 44 -9.02 -0.08 0.58
CA VAL A 44 -9.79 0.76 1.49
C VAL A 44 -11.29 0.62 1.22
N GLU A 45 -11.75 0.72 -0.03
CA GLU A 45 -13.16 0.53 -0.38
C GLU A 45 -13.69 -0.84 0.07
N ARG A 46 -12.90 -1.91 -0.15
CA ARG A 46 -13.28 -3.28 0.25
C ARG A 46 -13.38 -3.43 1.76
N ILE A 47 -12.42 -2.89 2.51
CA ILE A 47 -12.42 -2.98 3.97
C ILE A 47 -13.57 -2.14 4.53
N CYS A 48 -13.77 -0.91 4.08
CA CYS A 48 -14.90 -0.07 4.49
C CYS A 48 -16.24 -0.78 4.27
N LYS A 49 -16.43 -1.39 3.10
CA LYS A 49 -17.64 -2.15 2.78
C LYS A 49 -17.85 -3.34 3.73
N GLY A 50 -16.79 -4.07 4.05
CA GLY A 50 -16.87 -5.24 4.92
C GLY A 50 -17.12 -4.88 6.38
N GLU A 51 -16.61 -3.75 6.83
CA GLU A 51 -16.78 -3.23 8.20
C GLU A 51 -18.01 -2.34 8.37
N GLY A 52 -18.72 -1.99 7.29
CA GLY A 52 -19.86 -1.06 7.35
C GLY A 52 -19.46 0.38 7.68
N VAL A 53 -18.24 0.78 7.32
CA VAL A 53 -17.70 2.13 7.54
C VAL A 53 -17.96 2.99 6.31
N ASP A 54 -18.34 4.26 6.52
CA ASP A 54 -18.44 5.23 5.43
C ASP A 54 -17.09 5.39 4.73
N PRO A 55 -16.98 5.09 3.43
CA PRO A 55 -15.71 5.13 2.71
C PRO A 55 -15.21 6.53 2.37
N ASP A 56 -16.04 7.58 2.57
CA ASP A 56 -15.78 8.90 2.01
C ASP A 56 -14.40 9.47 2.42
N ILE A 57 -14.14 9.60 3.70
CA ILE A 57 -12.86 10.11 4.21
C ILE A 57 -11.72 9.10 4.05
N PRO A 58 -11.88 7.80 4.38
CA PRO A 58 -10.83 6.82 4.16
C PRO A 58 -10.36 6.70 2.71
N VAL A 59 -11.26 6.77 1.73
CA VAL A 59 -10.91 6.75 0.30
C VAL A 59 -10.15 8.01 -0.11
N THR A 60 -10.60 9.19 0.34
CA THR A 60 -9.83 10.43 0.13
C THR A 60 -8.42 10.31 0.70
N ALA A 61 -8.29 9.80 1.92
CA ALA A 61 -6.97 9.62 2.52
C ALA A 61 -6.11 8.63 1.73
N ALA A 62 -6.69 7.53 1.22
CA ALA A 62 -5.98 6.57 0.38
C ALA A 62 -5.50 7.17 -0.94
N ILE A 63 -6.30 8.01 -1.59
CA ILE A 63 -5.92 8.66 -2.85
C ILE A 63 -4.71 9.58 -2.66
N PHE A 64 -4.64 10.28 -1.54
CA PHE A 64 -3.59 11.28 -1.30
C PHE A 64 -2.40 10.79 -0.48
N HIS A 65 -2.44 9.59 0.16
CA HIS A 65 -1.47 9.19 1.18
C HIS A 65 0.00 9.26 0.73
N ASP A 66 0.28 8.95 -0.50
CA ASP A 66 1.65 8.86 -1.05
C ASP A 66 2.01 9.98 -2.05
N ILE A 67 1.13 10.97 -2.30
CA ILE A 67 1.39 12.03 -3.29
C ILE A 67 2.67 12.84 -2.98
N GLY A 68 3.02 12.96 -1.70
CA GLY A 68 4.23 13.64 -1.24
C GLY A 68 5.53 12.87 -1.47
N TYR A 69 5.45 11.62 -1.93
CA TYR A 69 6.62 10.75 -2.12
C TYR A 69 7.63 11.30 -3.14
N ASN A 70 7.16 12.07 -4.12
CA ASN A 70 8.01 12.74 -5.10
C ASN A 70 8.80 13.93 -4.52
N ILE A 71 8.40 14.45 -3.36
CA ILE A 71 9.11 15.53 -2.66
C ILE A 71 10.15 14.94 -1.72
N SER A 72 9.73 14.01 -0.86
CA SER A 72 10.62 13.33 0.10
C SER A 72 10.10 11.93 0.36
N ARG A 73 10.96 10.94 0.21
CA ARG A 73 10.63 9.55 0.56
C ARG A 73 10.40 9.38 2.06
N GLU A 74 11.22 10.03 2.88
CA GLU A 74 11.21 9.89 4.33
C GLU A 74 10.05 10.65 4.97
N ASP A 75 9.85 11.90 4.54
CA ASP A 75 8.82 12.79 5.06
C ASP A 75 7.54 12.80 4.23
N HIS A 76 7.34 11.80 3.32
CA HIS A 76 6.17 11.80 2.42
C HIS A 76 4.83 11.95 3.12
N PRO A 77 4.57 11.42 4.33
CA PRO A 77 3.27 11.62 4.97
C PRO A 77 2.96 13.10 5.24
N LYS A 78 3.96 13.87 5.68
CA LYS A 78 3.84 15.30 5.90
C LYS A 78 3.56 16.06 4.60
N TYR A 79 4.31 15.76 3.55
CA TYR A 79 4.11 16.43 2.26
C TYR A 79 2.81 15.99 1.59
N SER A 80 2.38 14.76 1.77
CA SER A 80 1.07 14.26 1.32
C SER A 80 -0.07 15.00 2.02
N GLU A 81 0.04 15.23 3.33
CA GLU A 81 -0.93 16.02 4.09
C GLU A 81 -1.04 17.45 3.55
N ILE A 82 0.10 18.12 3.30
CA ILE A 82 0.14 19.49 2.77
C ILE A 82 -0.56 19.55 1.40
N LEU A 83 -0.18 18.69 0.47
CA LEU A 83 -0.74 18.67 -0.89
C LEU A 83 -2.23 18.30 -0.89
N ALA A 84 -2.65 17.38 -0.05
CA ALA A 84 -4.06 17.02 0.11
C ALA A 84 -4.87 18.21 0.65
N ARG A 85 -4.37 18.91 1.67
CA ARG A 85 -5.01 20.09 2.25
C ARG A 85 -5.18 21.18 1.21
N GLU A 86 -4.12 21.51 0.48
CA GLU A 86 -4.17 22.51 -0.60
C GLU A 86 -5.23 22.18 -1.67
N TYR A 87 -5.31 20.91 -2.07
CA TYR A 87 -6.32 20.45 -3.02
C TYR A 87 -7.73 20.59 -2.43
N LEU A 88 -7.97 20.04 -1.25
CA LEU A 88 -9.30 19.98 -0.63
C LEU A 88 -9.84 21.38 -0.30
N GLU A 89 -9.00 22.27 0.23
CA GLU A 89 -9.38 23.67 0.51
C GLU A 89 -9.69 24.45 -0.77
N LYS A 90 -8.86 24.28 -1.80
CA LYS A 90 -9.08 24.89 -3.13
C LYS A 90 -10.42 24.45 -3.76
N HIS A 91 -10.83 23.23 -3.50
CA HIS A 91 -12.09 22.67 -4.00
C HIS A 91 -13.26 22.82 -3.00
N HIS A 92 -13.10 23.68 -1.98
CA HIS A 92 -14.13 24.08 -1.03
C HIS A 92 -14.75 22.93 -0.23
N PHE A 93 -13.97 21.90 0.13
CA PHE A 93 -14.41 20.88 1.04
C PHE A 93 -14.62 21.43 2.44
N PRO A 94 -15.63 20.92 3.22
CA PRO A 94 -15.83 21.35 4.59
C PRO A 94 -14.59 21.22 5.45
N LYS A 95 -14.36 22.18 6.35
CA LYS A 95 -13.15 22.20 7.19
C LYS A 95 -12.97 20.92 7.99
N GLU A 96 -14.03 20.38 8.56
CA GLU A 96 -14.01 19.15 9.35
C GLU A 96 -13.57 17.94 8.50
N TYR A 97 -14.03 17.88 7.25
CA TYR A 97 -13.64 16.86 6.29
C TYR A 97 -12.14 16.96 5.97
N VAL A 98 -11.66 18.18 5.67
CA VAL A 98 -10.25 18.45 5.37
C VAL A 98 -9.37 18.04 6.55
N ASP A 99 -9.72 18.47 7.75
CA ASP A 99 -8.94 18.21 8.95
C ASP A 99 -8.84 16.70 9.26
N GLU A 100 -9.95 15.97 9.10
CA GLU A 100 -9.96 14.52 9.35
C GLU A 100 -9.17 13.75 8.28
N ALA A 101 -9.38 14.01 7.00
CA ALA A 101 -8.65 13.37 5.92
C ALA A 101 -7.13 13.64 6.02
N CYS A 102 -6.75 14.90 6.22
CA CYS A 102 -5.35 15.31 6.36
C CYS A 102 -4.68 14.67 7.58
N LYS A 103 -5.39 14.56 8.71
CA LYS A 103 -4.89 13.87 9.91
C LYS A 103 -4.58 12.41 9.63
N ILE A 104 -5.45 11.69 8.91
CA ILE A 104 -5.22 10.29 8.53
C ILE A 104 -4.00 10.20 7.61
N ILE A 105 -3.90 11.08 6.61
CA ILE A 105 -2.79 11.13 5.67
C ILE A 105 -1.46 11.39 6.40
N GLY A 106 -1.38 12.39 7.26
CA GLY A 106 -0.16 12.72 7.99
C GLY A 106 0.32 11.60 8.94
N LEU A 107 -0.59 10.76 9.42
CA LEU A 107 -0.29 9.68 10.37
C LEU A 107 0.01 8.34 9.70
N HIS A 108 -0.26 8.12 8.41
CA HIS A 108 -0.18 6.80 7.77
C HIS A 108 1.24 6.19 7.77
N GLY A 109 2.29 7.00 7.84
CA GLY A 109 3.66 6.53 7.94
C GLY A 109 3.99 5.84 9.27
N ASN A 110 3.20 6.08 10.32
CA ASN A 110 3.42 5.50 11.64
C ASN A 110 2.67 4.17 11.82
N LYS A 111 3.30 3.08 11.46
CA LYS A 111 2.70 1.73 11.55
C LYS A 111 2.40 1.27 12.99
N SER A 112 2.97 1.91 14.03
CA SER A 112 2.64 1.61 15.43
C SER A 112 1.22 2.03 15.82
N LEU A 113 0.58 2.84 14.97
CA LEU A 113 -0.83 3.25 15.14
C LEU A 113 -1.82 2.21 14.59
N LEU A 114 -1.37 1.08 14.06
CA LEU A 114 -2.27 -0.03 13.69
C LEU A 114 -2.69 -0.79 14.96
N VAL A 115 -3.52 -0.16 15.74
CA VAL A 115 -4.04 -0.66 17.04
C VAL A 115 -5.54 -0.35 17.17
N PRO A 116 -6.32 -1.14 17.94
CA PRO A 116 -7.77 -0.98 18.06
C PRO A 116 -8.24 0.40 18.55
N GLN A 117 -7.38 1.14 19.24
CA GLN A 117 -7.68 2.47 19.80
C GLN A 117 -7.56 3.61 18.79
N SER A 118 -6.96 3.36 17.63
CA SER A 118 -6.79 4.37 16.59
C SER A 118 -8.13 4.65 15.86
N PRO A 119 -8.29 5.84 15.26
CA PRO A 119 -9.47 6.14 14.44
C PRO A 119 -9.64 5.09 13.33
N ILE A 120 -10.87 4.65 13.10
CA ILE A 120 -11.17 3.56 12.16
C ILE A 120 -10.67 3.84 10.74
N GLY A 121 -10.80 5.08 10.26
CA GLY A 121 -10.30 5.48 8.94
C GLY A 121 -8.78 5.34 8.81
N LEU A 122 -8.02 5.64 9.88
CA LEU A 122 -6.57 5.43 9.92
C LEU A 122 -6.22 3.94 9.93
N ILE A 123 -6.93 3.14 10.74
CA ILE A 123 -6.74 1.68 10.77
C ILE A 123 -6.92 1.11 9.37
N ILE A 124 -8.02 1.45 8.70
CA ILE A 124 -8.34 0.95 7.36
C ILE A 124 -7.26 1.34 6.34
N LEU A 125 -6.77 2.57 6.37
CA LEU A 125 -5.68 2.99 5.48
C LEU A 125 -4.38 2.22 5.77
N LEU A 126 -4.00 2.07 7.03
CA LEU A 126 -2.80 1.33 7.43
C LEU A 126 -2.87 -0.15 7.05
N GLU A 127 -4.02 -0.78 7.18
CA GLU A 127 -4.25 -2.16 6.74
C GLU A 127 -4.17 -2.28 5.23
N ALA A 128 -4.85 -1.41 4.49
CA ALA A 128 -4.87 -1.39 3.03
C ALA A 128 -3.45 -1.24 2.45
N ASP A 129 -2.67 -0.32 3.01
CA ASP A 129 -1.28 -0.09 2.62
C ASP A 129 -0.37 -1.30 2.95
N ASN A 130 -0.61 -1.96 4.10
CA ASN A 130 0.11 -3.19 4.45
C ASN A 130 -0.30 -4.40 3.57
N ILE A 131 -1.55 -4.49 3.15
CA ILE A 131 -2.10 -5.55 2.29
C ILE A 131 -1.56 -5.44 0.87
N ASP A 132 -1.32 -4.22 0.39
CA ASP A 132 -0.82 -4.04 -0.97
C ASP A 132 0.55 -4.73 -1.18
N GLU A 133 0.74 -5.24 -2.37
CA GLU A 133 1.93 -6.04 -2.73
C GLU A 133 2.17 -7.28 -1.86
N LYS A 134 1.14 -7.85 -1.23
CA LYS A 134 1.20 -9.15 -0.54
C LYS A 134 0.59 -10.27 -1.39
N GLY A 135 0.67 -11.50 -0.90
CA GLY A 135 0.14 -12.66 -1.60
C GLY A 135 0.76 -12.86 -2.99
N ALA A 136 -0.06 -13.01 -4.01
CA ALA A 136 0.38 -13.24 -5.39
C ALA A 136 1.22 -12.09 -5.95
N LEU A 137 0.88 -10.83 -5.61
CA LEU A 137 1.67 -9.68 -6.05
C LEU A 137 3.06 -9.66 -5.41
N CYS A 138 3.22 -10.15 -4.18
CA CYS A 138 4.54 -10.31 -3.55
C CYS A 138 5.43 -11.24 -4.38
N VAL A 139 4.89 -12.37 -4.84
CA VAL A 139 5.60 -13.35 -5.66
C VAL A 139 6.03 -12.74 -6.99
N LEU A 140 5.09 -12.10 -7.70
CA LEU A 140 5.38 -11.45 -8.99
C LEU A 140 6.42 -10.35 -8.85
N ARG A 141 6.25 -9.48 -7.86
CA ARG A 141 7.21 -8.39 -7.58
C ARG A 141 8.61 -8.93 -7.33
N ASP A 142 8.72 -9.97 -6.54
CA ASP A 142 10.02 -10.55 -6.19
C ASP A 142 10.67 -11.23 -7.39
N GLY A 143 9.92 -11.98 -8.19
CA GLY A 143 10.40 -12.58 -9.43
C GLY A 143 10.85 -11.53 -10.45
N MET A 144 10.08 -10.46 -10.65
CA MET A 144 10.46 -9.35 -11.53
C MET A 144 11.71 -8.62 -11.02
N SER A 145 11.84 -8.45 -9.71
CA SER A 145 13.02 -7.83 -9.10
C SER A 145 14.27 -8.70 -9.28
N GLU A 146 14.13 -10.03 -9.15
CA GLU A 146 15.23 -10.96 -9.41
C GLU A 146 15.64 -10.95 -10.89
N GLY A 147 14.66 -10.98 -11.80
CA GLY A 147 14.92 -10.92 -13.24
C GLY A 147 15.58 -9.61 -13.72
N ASN A 148 15.56 -8.57 -12.88
CA ASN A 148 16.21 -7.28 -13.17
C ASN A 148 17.63 -7.14 -12.55
N ARG A 149 18.14 -8.20 -11.89
CA ARG A 149 19.53 -8.25 -11.41
C ARG A 149 20.48 -8.56 -12.55
N PRO A 150 21.80 -8.29 -12.39
CA PRO A 150 22.81 -8.78 -13.31
C PRO A 150 22.63 -10.29 -13.54
N ARG A 151 22.80 -10.72 -14.78
CA ARG A 151 22.49 -12.11 -15.21
C ARG A 151 23.20 -13.16 -14.35
N GLU A 152 24.44 -12.90 -13.98
CA GLU A 152 25.28 -13.77 -13.14
C GLU A 152 24.83 -13.88 -11.69
N GLU A 153 23.97 -12.95 -11.24
CA GLU A 153 23.44 -12.93 -9.88
C GLU A 153 22.02 -13.51 -9.78
N GLN A 154 21.34 -13.74 -10.92
CA GLN A 154 19.96 -14.21 -10.94
C GLN A 154 19.87 -15.66 -10.44
N SER A 155 18.92 -15.92 -9.52
CA SER A 155 18.76 -17.26 -8.95
C SER A 155 17.35 -17.46 -8.40
N TYR A 156 16.74 -18.61 -8.71
CA TYR A 156 15.50 -19.04 -8.06
C TYR A 156 15.67 -19.18 -6.53
N LEU A 157 16.85 -19.57 -6.08
CA LEU A 157 17.14 -19.69 -4.65
C LEU A 157 17.12 -18.32 -3.95
N ASN A 158 17.50 -17.23 -4.62
CA ASN A 158 17.39 -15.89 -4.06
C ASN A 158 15.92 -15.49 -3.88
N THR A 159 15.08 -15.74 -4.89
CA THR A 159 13.63 -15.53 -4.80
C THR A 159 13.02 -16.35 -3.66
N TYR A 160 13.33 -17.65 -3.60
CA TYR A 160 12.88 -18.52 -2.51
C TYR A 160 13.24 -17.95 -1.13
N LYS A 161 14.50 -17.59 -0.88
CA LYS A 161 14.94 -17.08 0.43
C LYS A 161 14.20 -15.81 0.83
N ARG A 162 13.96 -14.88 -0.11
CA ARG A 162 13.20 -13.65 0.19
C ARG A 162 11.72 -13.92 0.45
N LEU A 163 11.08 -14.76 -0.37
CA LEU A 163 9.67 -15.11 -0.18
C LEU A 163 9.47 -15.89 1.13
N LYS A 164 10.37 -16.82 1.47
CA LYS A 164 10.36 -17.53 2.75
C LYS A 164 10.50 -16.57 3.94
N PHE A 165 11.40 -15.58 3.84
CA PHE A 165 11.54 -14.54 4.85
C PHE A 165 10.23 -13.75 5.05
N TYR A 166 9.57 -13.33 3.96
CA TYR A 166 8.29 -12.61 4.05
C TYR A 166 7.19 -13.51 4.60
N ALA A 167 7.09 -14.75 4.17
CA ALA A 167 6.11 -15.71 4.67
C ALA A 167 6.22 -15.87 6.19
N VAL A 168 7.42 -16.11 6.72
CA VAL A 168 7.67 -16.25 8.17
C VAL A 168 7.38 -14.95 8.92
N LYS A 169 7.88 -13.82 8.43
CA LYS A 169 7.70 -12.51 9.06
C LYS A 169 6.23 -12.13 9.16
N ASP A 170 5.48 -12.33 8.09
CA ASP A 170 4.11 -11.83 7.96
C ASP A 170 3.06 -12.79 8.54
N THR A 171 3.39 -14.05 8.79
CA THR A 171 2.45 -15.06 9.32
C THR A 171 1.84 -14.67 10.68
N ASN A 172 2.60 -13.99 11.52
CA ASN A 172 2.16 -13.60 12.86
C ASN A 172 1.59 -12.16 12.92
N ASN A 173 1.52 -11.46 11.82
CA ASN A 173 0.91 -10.14 11.79
C ASN A 173 -0.61 -10.26 11.86
N ILE A 174 -1.23 -9.44 12.70
CA ILE A 174 -2.68 -9.40 12.90
C ILE A 174 -3.17 -8.04 12.44
N MET A 175 -4.20 -8.03 11.58
CA MET A 175 -4.94 -6.83 11.25
C MET A 175 -5.98 -6.56 12.34
N VAL A 176 -6.41 -5.31 12.48
CA VAL A 176 -7.35 -4.88 13.52
C VAL A 176 -8.79 -5.14 13.11
N THR A 177 -9.12 -4.87 11.81
CA THR A 177 -10.47 -5.10 11.29
C THR A 177 -10.65 -6.58 10.92
N LYS A 178 -11.89 -7.07 11.02
CA LYS A 178 -12.21 -8.45 10.62
C LYS A 178 -11.98 -8.66 9.12
N THR A 179 -12.35 -7.69 8.31
CA THR A 179 -12.21 -7.76 6.85
C THR A 179 -10.74 -7.69 6.43
N GLY A 180 -9.97 -6.78 7.01
CA GLY A 180 -8.53 -6.67 6.78
C GLY A 180 -7.79 -7.95 7.17
N ASP A 181 -8.12 -8.52 8.32
CA ASP A 181 -7.53 -9.78 8.81
C ASP A 181 -7.86 -10.97 7.89
N ALA A 182 -9.11 -11.07 7.42
CA ALA A 182 -9.49 -12.12 6.47
C ALA A 182 -8.72 -12.01 5.13
N ILE A 183 -8.58 -10.80 4.59
CA ILE A 183 -7.79 -10.55 3.38
C ILE A 183 -6.32 -10.88 3.61
N TRP A 184 -5.76 -10.42 4.73
CA TRP A 184 -4.37 -10.68 5.10
C TRP A 184 -4.07 -12.17 5.17
N LYS A 185 -4.89 -12.94 5.90
CA LYS A 185 -4.76 -14.39 6.03
C LYS A 185 -4.78 -15.11 4.69
N GLU A 186 -5.66 -14.68 3.76
CA GLU A 186 -5.70 -15.25 2.42
C GLU A 186 -4.43 -14.94 1.63
N HIS A 187 -3.89 -13.72 1.71
CA HIS A 187 -2.62 -13.36 1.06
C HIS A 187 -1.45 -14.18 1.61
N ILE A 188 -1.40 -14.40 2.93
CA ILE A 188 -0.35 -15.21 3.56
C ILE A 188 -0.51 -16.69 3.18
N ARG A 189 -1.74 -17.20 3.10
CA ARG A 189 -2.01 -18.56 2.61
C ARG A 189 -1.46 -18.79 1.20
N VAL A 190 -1.72 -17.85 0.29
CA VAL A 190 -1.22 -17.89 -1.09
C VAL A 190 0.32 -17.86 -1.13
N LEU A 191 0.94 -16.98 -0.33
CA LEU A 191 2.40 -16.87 -0.27
C LEU A 191 3.03 -18.15 0.28
N ASN A 192 2.49 -18.72 1.37
CA ASN A 192 3.00 -19.95 1.96
C ASN A 192 2.88 -21.13 0.98
N ALA A 193 1.72 -21.29 0.32
CA ALA A 193 1.53 -22.35 -0.66
C ALA A 193 2.53 -22.25 -1.84
N PHE A 194 2.82 -21.03 -2.29
CA PHE A 194 3.84 -20.82 -3.33
C PHE A 194 5.26 -21.17 -2.82
N VAL A 195 5.61 -20.73 -1.61
CA VAL A 195 6.93 -21.03 -1.01
C VAL A 195 7.12 -22.52 -0.84
N GLU A 196 6.10 -23.27 -0.34
CA GLU A 196 6.13 -24.72 -0.18
C GLU A 196 6.32 -25.44 -1.53
N SER A 197 5.58 -24.99 -2.57
CA SER A 197 5.76 -25.54 -3.92
C SER A 197 7.16 -25.29 -4.47
N LEU A 198 7.69 -24.08 -4.29
CA LEU A 198 9.02 -23.73 -4.75
C LEU A 198 10.12 -24.47 -3.97
N GLU A 199 9.90 -24.74 -2.70
CA GLU A 199 10.77 -25.57 -1.84
C GLU A 199 10.91 -26.98 -2.40
N TYR A 200 9.78 -27.60 -2.78
CA TYR A 200 9.74 -28.91 -3.42
C TYR A 200 10.46 -28.91 -4.78
N ASP A 201 10.18 -27.93 -5.65
CA ASP A 201 10.78 -27.82 -6.98
C ASP A 201 12.32 -27.62 -6.93
N LEU A 202 12.81 -26.98 -5.89
CA LEU A 202 14.25 -26.73 -5.67
C LEU A 202 14.97 -27.88 -4.89
N GLY A 203 14.23 -28.92 -4.44
CA GLY A 203 14.79 -30.01 -3.64
C GLY A 203 15.34 -29.54 -2.30
N ILE A 204 14.70 -28.53 -1.70
CA ILE A 204 15.12 -27.97 -0.42
C ILE A 204 14.38 -28.71 0.70
N GLY A 205 15.09 -29.33 1.63
CA GLY A 205 14.51 -30.00 2.78
C GLY A 205 14.35 -31.50 2.64
N GLU A 206 14.88 -32.11 1.58
CA GLU A 206 15.07 -33.56 1.46
C GLU A 206 16.38 -34.03 2.10
#